data_44c4ba3074315e8f902d3f885dabbb79
#
_entry.id   44c4ba3074315e8f902d3f885dabbb79
#
_cell.length_a   1.000
_cell.length_b   1.000
_cell.length_c   1.000
_cell.angle_alpha   90.00
_cell.angle_beta   90.00
_cell.angle_gamma   90.00
#
_symmetry.space_group_name_H-M   'P 1'
#
loop_
_entity.id
_entity.type
_entity.pdbx_description
1 polymer ?
#
loop_
_entity_poly.entity_id
_entity_poly.type
_entity_poly.pdbx_seq_one_letter_code
_entity_poly.pdbx_strand_id
1 'polypeptide(L)'
;YAMVRSFGGYTTNLPLEDLLDGQAWIATEAQGSPLSAEHGGPARLLVPHLYFWKSAKWVRGMDMMPSDDPGFWEQNGYHLRGDPWREERYQ
;
A
#
# COMPACT_ATOMS: atom_id res chain seq x y z
N TYR A 1 -6.33 11.50 -1.49
CA TYR A 1 -5.26 10.53 -1.80
C TYR A 1 -4.25 10.46 -0.68
N ALA A 2 -3.64 9.30 -0.54
CA ALA A 2 -2.59 9.06 0.42
C ALA A 2 -1.36 8.52 -0.28
N MET A 3 -0.18 8.99 0.11
CA MET A 3 1.09 8.42 -0.30
C MET A 3 1.68 7.70 0.91
N VAL A 4 1.78 6.37 0.83
CA VAL A 4 2.35 5.54 1.88
C VAL A 4 3.85 5.42 1.65
N ARG A 5 4.62 5.73 2.69
CA ARG A 5 6.09 5.71 2.64
C ARG A 5 6.64 4.56 3.47
N SER A 6 7.62 3.89 2.92
CA SER A 6 8.29 2.75 3.56
C SER A 6 9.77 3.04 3.79
N PHE A 7 10.39 2.32 4.72
CA PHE A 7 11.83 2.31 4.85
C PHE A 7 12.43 1.79 3.54
N GLY A 8 13.55 2.36 3.11
CA GLY A 8 14.18 1.98 1.85
C GLY A 8 13.70 2.75 0.63
N GLY A 9 12.81 3.71 0.81
CA GLY A 9 12.37 4.58 -0.28
C GLY A 9 11.20 4.08 -1.10
N TYR A 10 10.65 2.92 -0.79
CA TYR A 10 9.45 2.43 -1.47
C TYR A 10 8.25 3.31 -1.12
N THR A 11 7.43 3.63 -2.13
CA THR A 11 6.20 4.39 -1.96
C THR A 11 5.07 3.77 -2.77
N THR A 12 3.84 3.96 -2.31
CA THR A 12 2.64 3.64 -3.09
C THR A 12 1.56 4.66 -2.79
N ASN A 13 0.78 4.99 -3.81
CA ASN A 13 -0.32 5.94 -3.70
C ASN A 13 -1.65 5.21 -3.66
N LEU A 14 -2.62 5.76 -2.93
CA LEU A 14 -3.97 5.19 -2.84
C LEU A 14 -5.01 6.30 -2.74
N PRO A 15 -6.19 6.12 -3.39
CA PRO A 15 -7.36 6.93 -3.06
C PRO A 15 -7.76 6.68 -1.62
N LEU A 16 -8.20 7.72 -0.90
CA LEU A 16 -8.63 7.55 0.50
C LEU A 16 -9.78 6.56 0.64
N GLU A 17 -10.66 6.45 -0.36
CA GLU A 17 -11.77 5.52 -0.33
C GLU A 17 -11.33 4.06 -0.16
N ASP A 18 -10.14 3.70 -0.63
CA ASP A 18 -9.60 2.35 -0.50
C ASP A 18 -9.01 2.07 0.88
N LEU A 19 -8.86 3.10 1.72
CA LEU A 19 -8.32 2.99 3.08
C LEU A 19 -9.39 3.10 4.16
N LEU A 20 -10.60 3.53 3.79
CA LEU A 20 -11.67 3.78 4.75
C LEU A 20 -12.62 2.59 4.89
N ASP A 21 -13.53 2.69 5.88
CA ASP A 21 -14.63 1.74 6.09
C ASP A 21 -14.18 0.29 6.31
N GLY A 22 -13.06 0.10 6.98
CA GLY A 22 -12.56 -1.22 7.31
C GLY A 22 -12.00 -2.02 6.14
N GLN A 23 -11.68 -1.36 5.02
CA GLN A 23 -11.14 -2.02 3.83
C GLN A 23 -9.62 -2.22 3.87
N ALA A 24 -8.94 -1.55 4.81
CA ALA A 24 -7.48 -1.61 4.91
C ALA A 24 -7.05 -1.66 6.38
N TRP A 25 -5.89 -2.25 6.62
CA TRP A 25 -5.31 -2.39 7.95
C TRP A 25 -3.82 -2.06 7.93
N ILE A 26 -3.32 -1.62 9.08
CA ILE A 26 -1.89 -1.63 9.37
C ILE A 26 -1.64 -2.86 10.24
N ALA A 27 -0.91 -3.83 9.71
CA ALA A 27 -0.61 -5.07 10.42
C ALA A 27 0.77 -4.99 11.06
N THR A 28 0.85 -5.36 12.33
CA THR A 28 2.11 -5.41 13.09
C THR A 28 2.44 -6.81 13.56
N GLU A 29 1.47 -7.71 13.51
CA GLU A 29 1.61 -9.09 13.98
C GLU A 29 0.94 -10.06 13.01
N ALA A 30 1.42 -11.31 13.03
CA ALA A 30 0.80 -12.43 12.35
C ALA A 30 0.85 -13.64 13.28
N GLN A 31 -0.30 -14.32 13.45
CA GLN A 31 -0.41 -15.52 14.29
C GLN A 31 0.14 -15.31 15.71
N GLY A 32 -0.09 -14.11 16.28
CA GLY A 32 0.33 -13.79 17.63
C GLY A 32 1.79 -13.39 17.81
N SER A 33 2.54 -13.27 16.71
CA SER A 33 3.95 -12.87 16.74
C SER A 33 4.19 -11.61 15.89
N PRO A 34 5.18 -10.77 16.27
CA PRO A 34 5.54 -9.62 15.44
C PRO A 34 5.89 -10.05 14.02
N LEU A 35 5.54 -9.21 13.05
CA LEU A 35 5.88 -9.48 11.65
C LEU A 35 7.38 -9.47 11.43
N SER A 36 7.88 -10.49 10.73
CA SER A 36 9.28 -10.50 10.28
C SER A 36 9.49 -9.44 9.19
N ALA A 37 10.76 -9.07 8.97
CA ALA A 37 11.11 -8.13 7.90
C ALA A 37 10.68 -8.65 6.52
N GLU A 38 10.79 -9.95 6.28
CA GLU A 38 10.34 -10.57 5.03
C GLU A 38 8.87 -10.36 4.76
N HIS A 39 8.04 -10.39 5.80
CA HIS A 39 6.60 -10.21 5.70
C HIS A 39 6.15 -8.77 5.84
N GLY A 40 7.12 -7.84 5.91
CA GLY A 40 6.85 -6.41 5.91
C GLY A 40 6.89 -5.74 7.28
N GLY A 41 7.40 -6.43 8.31
CA GLY A 41 7.52 -5.85 9.64
C GLY A 41 8.54 -4.71 9.71
N PRO A 42 8.43 -3.83 10.73
CA PRO A 42 7.53 -3.94 11.88
C PRO A 42 6.07 -3.59 11.63
N ALA A 43 5.76 -2.89 10.53
CA ALA A 43 4.38 -2.55 10.17
C ALA A 43 4.20 -2.60 8.67
N ARG A 44 3.11 -3.18 8.22
CA ARG A 44 2.77 -3.20 6.81
C ARG A 44 1.32 -2.78 6.57
N LEU A 45 1.05 -2.21 5.41
CA LEU A 45 -0.30 -1.92 4.96
C LEU A 45 -0.89 -3.18 4.32
N LEU A 46 -2.18 -3.45 4.59
CA LEU A 46 -2.94 -4.51 3.93
C LEU A 46 -4.17 -3.89 3.29
N VAL A 47 -4.27 -4.02 1.97
CA VAL A 47 -5.42 -3.55 1.18
C VAL A 47 -5.87 -4.73 0.33
N PRO A 48 -6.65 -5.67 0.90
CA PRO A 48 -6.93 -6.96 0.26
C PRO A 48 -7.63 -6.89 -1.08
N HIS A 49 -8.37 -5.81 -1.35
CA HIS A 49 -9.11 -5.66 -2.61
C HIS A 49 -8.27 -5.06 -3.74
N LEU A 50 -7.01 -4.73 -3.49
CA LEU A 50 -6.09 -4.21 -4.51
C LEU A 50 -4.91 -5.16 -4.70
N TYR A 51 -4.16 -4.99 -5.80
CA TYR A 51 -2.96 -5.77 -6.04
C TYR A 51 -1.94 -5.58 -4.92
N PHE A 52 -1.10 -6.58 -4.70
CA PHE A 52 -0.21 -6.66 -3.54
C PHE A 52 0.77 -5.48 -3.43
N TRP A 53 1.18 -4.84 -4.52
CA TRP A 53 2.10 -3.72 -4.42
C TRP A 53 1.48 -2.51 -3.71
N LYS A 54 0.15 -2.45 -3.63
CA LYS A 54 -0.56 -1.42 -2.86
C LYS A 54 -0.52 -1.69 -1.36
N SER A 55 -0.20 -2.92 -0.95
CA SER A 55 -0.04 -3.30 0.45
C SER A 55 1.42 -3.16 0.85
N ALA A 56 1.85 -1.92 1.05
CA ALA A 56 3.25 -1.59 1.30
C ALA A 56 3.81 -2.25 2.55
N LYS A 57 5.00 -2.84 2.43
CA LYS A 57 5.77 -3.36 3.56
C LYS A 57 6.59 -2.26 4.20
N TRP A 58 7.04 -2.48 5.42
CA TRP A 58 7.96 -1.59 6.14
C TRP A 58 7.47 -0.15 6.19
N VAL A 59 6.19 0.04 6.46
CA VAL A 59 5.57 1.36 6.48
C VAL A 59 6.19 2.23 7.57
N ARG A 60 6.56 3.45 7.20
CA ARG A 60 7.10 4.44 8.14
C ARG A 60 6.23 5.69 8.23
N GLY A 61 5.36 5.91 7.27
CA GLY A 61 4.51 7.09 7.28
C GLY A 61 3.54 7.13 6.13
N MET A 62 2.62 8.09 6.21
CA MET A 62 1.58 8.28 5.23
C MET A 62 1.32 9.79 5.09
N ASP A 63 1.33 10.28 3.86
CA ASP A 63 1.06 11.69 3.58
C ASP A 63 -0.27 11.83 2.87
N MET A 64 -1.12 12.72 3.36
CA MET A 64 -2.38 13.05 2.70
C MET A 64 -2.09 14.06 1.60
N MET A 65 -2.67 13.81 0.42
CA MET A 65 -2.41 14.64 -0.76
C MET A 65 -3.72 15.05 -1.45
N PRO A 66 -3.77 16.26 -2.02
CA PRO A 66 -4.97 16.70 -2.75
C PRO A 66 -5.14 16.05 -4.11
N SER A 67 -4.06 15.50 -4.68
CA SER A 67 -4.09 14.86 -6.00
C SER A 67 -3.29 13.57 -5.96
N ASP A 68 -3.55 12.70 -6.95
CA ASP A 68 -2.89 11.41 -7.06
C ASP A 68 -1.52 11.57 -7.70
N ASP A 69 -0.49 11.12 -6.97
CA ASP A 69 0.88 11.10 -7.47
C ASP A 69 1.36 9.64 -7.51
N PRO A 70 2.03 9.21 -8.60
CA PRO A 70 2.50 7.83 -8.67
C PRO A 70 3.61 7.52 -7.67
N GLY A 71 3.51 6.35 -7.01
CA GLY A 71 4.57 5.82 -6.16
C GLY A 71 5.60 5.02 -6.97
N PHE A 72 6.33 4.13 -6.31
CA PHE A 72 7.42 3.38 -6.93
C PHE A 72 6.97 2.53 -8.14
N TRP A 73 6.02 1.63 -7.92
CA TRP A 73 5.55 0.75 -8.99
C TRP A 73 4.73 1.48 -10.04
N GLU A 74 3.92 2.45 -9.60
CA GLU A 74 3.12 3.26 -10.51
C GLU A 74 4.00 4.06 -11.48
N GLN A 75 5.14 4.58 -11.01
CA GLN A 75 6.11 5.26 -11.87
C GLN A 75 6.78 4.30 -12.85
N ASN A 76 6.77 3.01 -12.56
CA ASN A 76 7.29 1.97 -13.43
C ASN A 76 6.21 1.31 -14.30
N GLY A 77 5.06 1.95 -14.45
CA GLY A 77 4.00 1.54 -15.38
C GLY A 77 2.86 0.73 -14.77
N TYR A 78 2.88 0.47 -13.48
CA TYR A 78 1.75 -0.21 -12.83
C TYR A 78 0.58 0.73 -12.66
N HIS A 79 -0.63 0.16 -12.58
CA HIS A 79 -1.85 0.95 -12.51
C HIS A 79 -1.93 1.76 -11.21
N LEU A 80 -2.43 3.01 -11.30
CA LEU A 80 -2.50 3.91 -10.15
C LEU A 80 -3.40 3.39 -9.03
N ARG A 81 -4.49 2.71 -9.33
CA ARG A 81 -5.36 2.11 -8.30
C ARG A 81 -5.03 0.65 -8.04
N GLY A 82 -4.80 -0.13 -9.09
CA GLY A 82 -4.43 -1.54 -8.95
C GLY A 82 -5.57 -2.43 -8.47
N ASP A 83 -6.76 -2.31 -9.03
CA ASP A 83 -7.92 -3.15 -8.71
C ASP A 83 -7.82 -4.48 -9.47
N PRO A 84 -7.63 -5.62 -8.78
CA PRO A 84 -7.50 -6.93 -9.46
C PRO A 84 -8.78 -7.39 -10.14
N TRP A 85 -9.94 -7.00 -9.66
CA TRP A 85 -11.21 -7.36 -10.28
C TRP A 85 -11.43 -6.65 -11.62
N ARG A 86 -10.73 -5.53 -11.85
CA ARG A 86 -10.68 -4.81 -13.12
C ARG A 86 -9.39 -5.08 -13.88
N GLU A 87 -8.57 -5.99 -13.40
CA GLU A 87 -7.25 -6.33 -13.98
C GLU A 87 -6.34 -5.11 -14.15
N GLU A 88 -6.38 -4.17 -13.20
CA GLU A 88 -5.63 -2.91 -13.24
C GLU A 88 -4.17 -3.11 -12.83
N ARG A 89 -3.40 -3.84 -13.63
CA ARG A 89 -1.98 -4.07 -13.37
C ARG A 89 -1.11 -2.96 -13.94
N TYR A 90 -1.38 -2.58 -15.18
CA TYR A 90 -0.57 -1.60 -15.92
C TYR A 90 -1.45 -0.44 -16.36
N GLN A 91 -0.80 0.70 -16.47
CA GLN A 91 -1.47 1.89 -17.00
C GLN A 91 -1.69 1.80 -18.50
#